data_b136fcfa4e4822b3b5ace09a7d2e1bcf
#
_entry.id   b136fcfa4e4822b3b5ace09a7d2e1bcf
#
_cell.length_a   1.000
_cell.length_b   1.000
_cell.length_c   1.000
_cell.angle_alpha   90.00
_cell.angle_beta   90.00
_cell.angle_gamma   90.00
#
_symmetry.space_group_name_H-M   'P 1'
#
loop_
_entity.id
_entity.type
_entity.pdbx_description
1 polymer ?
#
loop_
_entity_poly.entity_id
_entity_poly.type
_entity_poly.pdbx_seq_one_letter_code
_entity_poly.pdbx_strand_id
1 'polypeptide(L)'
;MASRPRDYQLLCEAIDGLPGIGAQAAERLAEWLVYRGDVGQLSDILTRIKHSEHCKHCNRIQCQQDCQSGDDAARFFVVTSTEMLLEQLSMLVDYCGPLFVLHGELSPANGTGPSQLCMDDLLASVEAFPDASLLVLSSDSVEGRTTAEYIFRRTGRGGERVSVERACEILRGHD
;
A
#
# COMPACT_ATOMS: atom_id res chain seq x y z
N MET A 1 -13.19 10.37 42.00
CA MET A 1 -12.90 9.53 40.81
C MET A 1 -11.47 9.85 40.36
N ALA A 2 -10.57 8.88 40.34
CA ALA A 2 -9.19 9.11 39.87
C ALA A 2 -9.23 9.39 38.36
N SER A 3 -8.77 10.58 37.95
CA SER A 3 -8.62 10.92 36.54
C SER A 3 -7.46 10.11 35.98
N ARG A 4 -7.64 9.51 34.78
CA ARG A 4 -6.56 8.84 34.07
C ARG A 4 -5.46 9.84 33.74
N PRO A 5 -4.16 9.45 33.81
CA PRO A 5 -3.07 10.32 33.38
C PRO A 5 -3.26 10.79 31.93
N ARG A 6 -2.91 12.04 31.66
CA ARG A 6 -3.08 12.67 30.35
C ARG A 6 -2.39 11.87 29.22
N ASP A 7 -1.18 11.43 29.47
CA ASP A 7 -0.39 10.68 28.47
C ASP A 7 -1.02 9.33 28.14
N TYR A 8 -1.67 8.67 29.13
CA TYR A 8 -2.41 7.45 28.90
C TYR A 8 -3.67 7.69 28.01
N GLN A 9 -4.35 8.82 28.22
CA GLN A 9 -5.49 9.20 27.37
C GLN A 9 -5.05 9.46 25.92
N LEU A 10 -3.95 10.21 25.72
CA LEU A 10 -3.36 10.47 24.43
C LEU A 10 -2.93 9.18 23.71
N LEU A 11 -2.39 8.21 24.43
CA LEU A 11 -2.04 6.90 23.88
C LEU A 11 -3.30 6.15 23.41
N CYS A 12 -4.37 6.14 24.21
CA CYS A 12 -5.63 5.52 23.81
C CYS A 12 -6.22 6.18 22.57
N GLU A 13 -6.23 7.51 22.50
CA GLU A 13 -6.71 8.28 21.34
C GLU A 13 -5.87 7.99 20.08
N ALA A 14 -4.55 7.92 20.22
CA ALA A 14 -3.66 7.60 19.10
C ALA A 14 -3.90 6.19 18.56
N ILE A 15 -4.17 5.21 19.44
CA ILE A 15 -4.44 3.82 19.05
C ILE A 15 -5.86 3.70 18.46
N ASP A 16 -6.86 4.41 19.00
CA ASP A 16 -8.24 4.44 18.48
C ASP A 16 -8.31 5.03 17.06
N GLY A 17 -7.38 5.92 16.73
CA GLY A 17 -7.23 6.47 15.38
C GLY A 17 -6.69 5.48 14.34
N LEU A 18 -6.26 4.27 14.74
CA LEU A 18 -5.74 3.27 13.80
C LEU A 18 -6.89 2.55 13.07
N PRO A 19 -6.73 2.25 11.76
CA PRO A 19 -7.76 1.55 10.99
C PRO A 19 -8.16 0.21 11.61
N GLY A 20 -9.46 0.00 11.82
CA GLY A 20 -9.99 -1.24 12.38
C GLY A 20 -9.86 -1.40 13.89
N ILE A 21 -9.31 -0.42 14.59
CA ILE A 21 -9.23 -0.39 16.04
C ILE A 21 -10.36 0.52 16.56
N GLY A 22 -11.21 0.01 17.43
CA GLY A 22 -12.21 0.81 18.13
C GLY A 22 -11.79 1.07 19.58
N ALA A 23 -12.46 2.02 20.24
CA ALA A 23 -12.10 2.53 21.57
C ALA A 23 -11.81 1.44 22.62
N GLN A 24 -12.63 0.37 22.66
CA GLN A 24 -12.42 -0.72 23.60
C GLN A 24 -11.15 -1.55 23.33
N ALA A 25 -10.82 -1.74 22.04
CA ALA A 25 -9.58 -2.41 21.66
C ALA A 25 -8.35 -1.51 21.92
N ALA A 26 -8.50 -0.20 21.67
CA ALA A 26 -7.48 0.80 21.95
C ALA A 26 -7.10 0.85 23.43
N GLU A 27 -8.10 0.84 24.33
CA GLU A 27 -7.83 0.79 25.78
C GLU A 27 -7.06 -0.46 26.20
N ARG A 28 -7.45 -1.64 25.69
CA ARG A 28 -6.76 -2.90 26.01
C ARG A 28 -5.32 -2.92 25.46
N LEU A 29 -5.12 -2.39 24.25
CA LEU A 29 -3.77 -2.27 23.66
C LEU A 29 -2.91 -1.28 24.41
N ALA A 30 -3.44 -0.12 24.79
CA ALA A 30 -2.73 0.87 25.60
C ALA A 30 -2.29 0.28 26.95
N GLU A 31 -3.19 -0.44 27.64
CA GLU A 31 -2.87 -1.12 28.90
C GLU A 31 -1.76 -2.16 28.71
N TRP A 32 -1.85 -2.98 27.67
CA TRP A 32 -0.83 -4.00 27.39
C TRP A 32 0.52 -3.36 27.07
N LEU A 33 0.56 -2.33 26.21
CA LEU A 33 1.78 -1.62 25.84
C LEU A 33 2.48 -1.00 27.07
N VAL A 34 1.70 -0.35 27.94
CA VAL A 34 2.26 0.33 29.12
C VAL A 34 2.81 -0.65 30.16
N TYR A 35 2.15 -1.78 30.39
CA TYR A 35 2.46 -2.66 31.53
C TYR A 35 3.12 -3.98 31.16
N ARG A 36 3.09 -4.41 29.91
CA ARG A 36 3.54 -5.76 29.50
C ARG A 36 4.33 -5.80 28.20
N GLY A 37 4.17 -4.79 27.33
CA GLY A 37 4.81 -4.78 26.02
C GLY A 37 6.27 -4.34 26.04
N ASP A 38 7.09 -4.87 25.15
CA ASP A 38 8.40 -4.30 24.84
C ASP A 38 8.23 -3.12 23.90
N VAL A 39 7.89 -1.96 24.48
CA VAL A 39 7.63 -0.71 23.74
C VAL A 39 8.93 -0.20 23.11
N GLY A 40 10.07 -0.47 23.71
CA GLY A 40 11.38 -0.03 23.18
C GLY A 40 11.64 -0.63 21.81
N GLN A 41 11.54 -1.95 21.69
CA GLN A 41 11.75 -2.65 20.43
C GLN A 41 10.75 -2.21 19.35
N LEU A 42 9.46 -2.07 19.68
CA LEU A 42 8.44 -1.61 18.75
C LEU A 42 8.71 -0.18 18.26
N SER A 43 9.05 0.73 19.17
CA SER A 43 9.38 2.12 18.86
C SER A 43 10.61 2.22 17.94
N ASP A 44 11.66 1.45 18.23
CA ASP A 44 12.88 1.43 17.43
C ASP A 44 12.63 0.90 16.02
N ILE A 45 11.84 -0.17 15.88
CA ILE A 45 11.47 -0.73 14.58
C ILE A 45 10.65 0.28 13.79
N LEU A 46 9.61 0.87 14.38
CA LEU A 46 8.77 1.87 13.73
C LEU A 46 9.59 3.10 13.29
N THR A 47 10.50 3.55 14.13
CA THR A 47 11.38 4.68 13.81
C THR A 47 12.28 4.35 12.62
N ARG A 48 12.91 3.18 12.60
CA ARG A 48 13.74 2.75 11.47
C ARG A 48 12.96 2.64 10.17
N ILE A 49 11.76 2.04 10.21
CA ILE A 49 10.90 1.90 9.02
C ILE A 49 10.46 3.28 8.53
N LYS A 50 10.04 4.17 9.42
CA LYS A 50 9.58 5.51 9.05
C LYS A 50 10.68 6.37 8.41
N HIS A 51 11.94 6.13 8.76
CA HIS A 51 13.10 6.81 8.18
C HIS A 51 13.72 6.05 7.00
N SER A 52 13.16 4.89 6.62
CA SER A 52 13.59 4.19 5.41
C SER A 52 13.11 4.94 4.17
N GLU A 53 14.01 5.07 3.19
CA GLU A 53 13.63 5.64 1.91
C GLU A 53 12.72 4.67 1.14
N HIS A 54 11.67 5.22 0.55
CA HIS A 54 10.83 4.49 -0.40
C HIS A 54 11.52 4.49 -1.77
N CYS A 55 11.45 3.37 -2.45
CA CYS A 55 11.93 3.27 -3.82
C CYS A 55 11.07 4.16 -4.72
N LYS A 56 11.67 5.09 -5.47
CA LYS A 56 10.97 5.99 -6.38
C LYS A 56 10.24 5.28 -7.53
N HIS A 57 10.66 4.05 -7.85
CA HIS A 57 10.13 3.28 -8.98
C HIS A 57 8.99 2.35 -8.60
N CYS A 58 9.01 1.76 -7.42
CA CYS A 58 7.97 0.83 -6.97
C CYS A 58 7.30 1.24 -5.66
N ASN A 59 7.75 2.32 -5.04
CA ASN A 59 7.28 2.86 -3.76
C ASN A 59 7.36 1.90 -2.56
N ARG A 60 8.13 0.81 -2.67
CA ARG A 60 8.35 -0.14 -1.58
C ARG A 60 9.51 0.29 -0.69
N ILE A 61 9.40 -0.01 0.59
CA ILE A 61 10.48 0.16 1.56
C ILE A 61 11.51 -0.95 1.35
N GLN A 62 12.80 -0.61 1.43
CA GLN A 62 13.91 -1.58 1.29
C GLN A 62 13.79 -2.43 0.01
N CYS A 63 13.43 -1.79 -1.09
CA CYS A 63 13.41 -2.45 -2.38
C CYS A 63 14.79 -3.06 -2.67
N GLN A 64 14.84 -4.39 -2.70
CA GLN A 64 16.02 -5.10 -3.18
C GLN A 64 15.98 -5.04 -4.71
N GLN A 65 16.87 -4.27 -5.31
CA GLN A 65 17.18 -4.15 -6.74
C GLN A 65 16.28 -4.97 -7.70
N ASP A 66 15.98 -4.45 -8.85
CA ASP A 66 15.23 -5.07 -9.96
C ASP A 66 13.72 -4.81 -10.02
N CYS A 67 13.17 -3.88 -9.22
CA CYS A 67 11.78 -3.47 -9.41
C CYS A 67 11.49 -2.82 -10.80
N GLN A 68 12.53 -2.58 -11.59
CA GLN A 68 12.50 -2.12 -12.98
C GLN A 68 13.10 -3.10 -13.96
N SER A 69 13.51 -4.29 -13.54
CA SER A 69 14.13 -5.28 -14.44
C SER A 69 13.14 -5.95 -15.40
N GLY A 70 11.92 -5.44 -15.50
CA GLY A 70 11.08 -5.74 -16.65
C GLY A 70 11.81 -5.29 -17.91
N ASP A 71 11.99 -6.20 -18.86
CA ASP A 71 12.34 -5.92 -20.23
C ASP A 71 11.56 -4.67 -20.68
N ASP A 72 12.14 -3.78 -21.49
CA ASP A 72 11.44 -2.64 -22.11
C ASP A 72 10.16 -3.10 -22.85
N ALA A 73 10.03 -4.39 -23.12
CA ALA A 73 8.87 -5.08 -23.69
C ALA A 73 7.86 -5.59 -22.63
N ALA A 74 7.89 -5.12 -21.39
CA ALA A 74 6.92 -5.54 -20.38
C ALA A 74 5.47 -5.28 -20.88
N ARG A 75 4.68 -6.36 -20.96
CA ARG A 75 3.28 -6.28 -21.46
C ARG A 75 2.32 -5.72 -20.41
N PHE A 76 2.66 -5.86 -19.13
CA PHE A 76 1.84 -5.40 -18.02
C PHE A 76 2.67 -4.59 -17.04
N PHE A 77 2.05 -3.56 -16.48
CA PHE A 77 2.53 -2.81 -15.33
C PHE A 77 1.53 -3.04 -14.19
N VAL A 78 1.99 -3.65 -13.10
CA VAL A 78 1.14 -4.00 -11.97
C VAL A 78 1.13 -2.87 -10.94
N VAL A 79 -0.05 -2.37 -10.60
CA VAL A 79 -0.26 -1.42 -9.51
C VAL A 79 -1.06 -2.10 -8.41
N THR A 80 -0.55 -2.10 -7.19
CA THR A 80 -1.28 -2.66 -6.03
C THR A 80 -1.60 -1.58 -5.02
N SER A 81 -2.78 -1.64 -4.40
CA SER A 81 -3.12 -0.70 -3.33
C SER A 81 -2.40 -0.98 -2.02
N THR A 82 -1.95 -2.22 -1.79
CA THR A 82 -1.23 -2.61 -0.57
C THR A 82 -0.12 -3.62 -0.84
N GLU A 83 0.88 -3.69 0.05
CA GLU A 83 1.90 -4.77 0.04
C GLU A 83 1.27 -6.15 0.18
N MET A 84 0.20 -6.29 0.96
CA MET A 84 -0.48 -7.57 1.14
C MET A 84 -1.04 -8.12 -0.18
N LEU A 85 -1.62 -7.29 -1.05
CA LEU A 85 -2.09 -7.71 -2.38
C LEU A 85 -0.92 -8.14 -3.28
N LEU A 86 0.21 -7.44 -3.19
CA LEU A 86 1.41 -7.83 -3.91
C LEU A 86 1.97 -9.17 -3.42
N GLU A 87 2.02 -9.40 -2.10
CA GLU A 87 2.43 -10.68 -1.54
C GLU A 87 1.51 -11.82 -1.97
N GLN A 88 0.20 -11.63 -1.93
CA GLN A 88 -0.77 -12.62 -2.41
C GLN A 88 -0.56 -12.95 -3.89
N LEU A 89 -0.32 -11.94 -4.74
CA LEU A 89 0.02 -12.14 -6.15
C LEU A 89 1.31 -12.95 -6.31
N SER A 90 2.36 -12.59 -5.57
CA SER A 90 3.67 -13.24 -5.62
C SER A 90 3.65 -14.70 -5.15
N MET A 91 2.71 -15.08 -4.29
CA MET A 91 2.51 -16.48 -3.88
C MET A 91 1.90 -17.33 -5.00
N LEU A 92 1.22 -16.71 -5.94
CA LEU A 92 0.47 -17.38 -6.99
C LEU A 92 1.17 -17.36 -8.35
N VAL A 93 1.94 -16.32 -8.64
CA VAL A 93 2.64 -16.15 -9.92
C VAL A 93 4.01 -15.52 -9.69
N ASP A 94 5.02 -16.01 -10.41
CA ASP A 94 6.37 -15.43 -10.39
C ASP A 94 6.42 -14.24 -11.37
N TYR A 95 5.96 -13.09 -10.87
CA TYR A 95 5.92 -11.86 -11.66
C TYR A 95 7.18 -11.04 -11.42
N CYS A 96 8.03 -10.90 -12.44
CA CYS A 96 9.26 -10.13 -12.42
C CYS A 96 9.16 -8.80 -13.19
N GLY A 97 7.96 -8.40 -13.61
CA GLY A 97 7.73 -7.17 -14.36
C GLY A 97 7.64 -5.90 -13.49
N PRO A 98 7.46 -4.74 -14.14
CA PRO A 98 7.35 -3.46 -13.45
C PRO A 98 6.11 -3.40 -12.56
N LEU A 99 6.28 -2.87 -11.35
CA LEU A 99 5.22 -2.76 -10.36
C LEU A 99 5.29 -1.47 -9.55
N PHE A 100 4.17 -1.08 -8.93
CA PHE A 100 4.11 0.04 -7.99
C PHE A 100 3.11 -0.24 -6.86
N VAL A 101 3.49 0.09 -5.62
CA VAL A 101 2.62 -0.07 -4.45
C VAL A 101 2.17 1.30 -3.95
N LEU A 102 0.85 1.50 -3.85
CA LEU A 102 0.27 2.79 -3.44
C LEU A 102 0.28 3.00 -1.92
N HIS A 103 0.31 1.92 -1.13
CA HIS A 103 0.13 1.91 0.33
C HIS A 103 -1.20 2.50 0.80
N GLY A 104 -2.25 2.38 0.00
CA GLY A 104 -3.60 2.84 0.32
C GLY A 104 -4.49 3.00 -0.89
N GLU A 105 -5.67 3.57 -0.65
CA GLU A 105 -6.67 3.90 -1.67
C GLU A 105 -7.17 5.34 -1.43
N LEU A 106 -7.62 5.99 -2.49
CA LEU A 106 -8.20 7.34 -2.39
C LEU A 106 -9.45 7.30 -1.50
N SER A 107 -9.41 8.05 -0.41
CA SER A 107 -10.51 8.14 0.55
C SER A 107 -10.62 9.58 1.07
N PRO A 108 -11.39 10.44 0.40
CA PRO A 108 -11.59 11.82 0.86
C PRO A 108 -12.15 11.90 2.29
N ALA A 109 -12.97 10.93 2.67
CA ALA A 109 -13.53 10.86 4.03
C ALA A 109 -12.45 10.65 5.10
N ASN A 110 -11.36 9.97 4.76
CA ASN A 110 -10.22 9.72 5.64
C ASN A 110 -9.03 10.66 5.35
N GLY A 111 -9.21 11.68 4.50
CA GLY A 111 -8.17 12.62 4.13
C GLY A 111 -7.08 12.06 3.22
N THR A 112 -7.27 10.87 2.64
CA THR A 112 -6.30 10.27 1.72
C THR A 112 -6.52 10.76 0.30
N GLY A 113 -5.66 11.67 -0.16
CA GLY A 113 -5.65 12.20 -1.51
C GLY A 113 -4.49 11.65 -2.35
N PRO A 114 -4.36 12.11 -3.61
CA PRO A 114 -3.34 11.62 -4.54
C PRO A 114 -1.90 11.81 -4.04
N SER A 115 -1.62 12.88 -3.31
CA SER A 115 -0.28 13.16 -2.80
C SER A 115 0.17 12.16 -1.71
N GLN A 116 -0.78 11.66 -0.90
CA GLN A 116 -0.48 10.64 0.12
C GLN A 116 -0.22 9.27 -0.49
N LEU A 117 -0.65 9.03 -1.73
CA LEU A 117 -0.48 7.77 -2.47
C LEU A 117 0.68 7.84 -3.48
N CYS A 118 1.55 8.84 -3.40
CA CYS A 118 2.69 9.02 -4.30
C CYS A 118 2.30 8.94 -5.79
N MET A 119 1.14 9.52 -6.17
CA MET A 119 0.62 9.41 -7.54
C MET A 119 1.56 10.00 -8.61
N ASP A 120 2.33 11.03 -8.28
CA ASP A 120 3.27 11.63 -9.23
C ASP A 120 4.45 10.67 -9.51
N ASP A 121 4.92 9.94 -8.50
CA ASP A 121 5.95 8.89 -8.67
C ASP A 121 5.40 7.69 -9.44
N LEU A 122 4.14 7.30 -9.22
CA LEU A 122 3.47 6.28 -10.03
C LEU A 122 3.44 6.70 -11.50
N LEU A 123 3.01 7.93 -11.80
CA LEU A 123 2.93 8.43 -13.18
C LEU A 123 4.30 8.38 -13.86
N ALA A 124 5.35 8.85 -13.17
CA ALA A 124 6.72 8.80 -13.68
C ALA A 124 7.18 7.35 -13.93
N SER A 125 6.83 6.42 -13.03
CA SER A 125 7.18 5.00 -13.20
C SER A 125 6.45 4.34 -14.36
N VAL A 126 5.16 4.66 -14.56
CA VAL A 126 4.37 4.15 -15.69
C VAL A 126 4.88 4.69 -17.03
N GLU A 127 5.37 5.93 -17.08
CA GLU A 127 5.93 6.53 -18.31
C GLU A 127 7.16 5.78 -18.84
N ALA A 128 7.92 5.13 -17.96
CA ALA A 128 9.06 4.32 -18.34
C ALA A 128 8.67 3.06 -19.15
N PHE A 129 7.40 2.62 -19.10
CA PHE A 129 6.89 1.44 -19.79
C PHE A 129 5.72 1.78 -20.71
N PRO A 130 5.95 2.49 -21.83
CA PRO A 130 4.91 3.09 -22.66
C PRO A 130 3.93 2.09 -23.25
N ASP A 131 4.32 0.88 -23.52
CA ASP A 131 3.52 -0.17 -24.18
C ASP A 131 2.82 -1.11 -23.19
N ALA A 132 3.13 -1.00 -21.89
CA ALA A 132 2.53 -1.86 -20.87
C ALA A 132 1.08 -1.48 -20.56
N SER A 133 0.20 -2.48 -20.53
CA SER A 133 -1.16 -2.34 -20.03
C SER A 133 -1.18 -2.36 -18.50
N LEU A 134 -2.02 -1.54 -17.89
CA LEU A 134 -2.09 -1.45 -16.43
C LEU A 134 -2.98 -2.54 -15.86
N LEU A 135 -2.47 -3.28 -14.87
CA LEU A 135 -3.27 -4.16 -14.01
C LEU A 135 -3.33 -3.54 -12.61
N VAL A 136 -4.50 -3.04 -12.22
CA VAL A 136 -4.67 -2.37 -10.92
C VAL A 136 -5.38 -3.30 -9.95
N LEU A 137 -4.63 -3.77 -8.94
CA LEU A 137 -5.15 -4.58 -7.84
C LEU A 137 -5.54 -3.66 -6.69
N SER A 138 -6.82 -3.56 -6.43
CA SER A 138 -7.40 -2.75 -5.36
C SER A 138 -8.58 -3.46 -4.72
N SER A 139 -9.03 -2.96 -3.56
CA SER A 139 -10.19 -3.55 -2.87
C SER A 139 -11.47 -3.43 -3.70
N ASP A 140 -12.47 -4.25 -3.38
CA ASP A 140 -13.81 -4.17 -4.00
C ASP A 140 -14.67 -3.02 -3.46
N SER A 141 -14.11 -2.17 -2.62
CA SER A 141 -14.76 -0.98 -2.07
C SER A 141 -15.01 0.09 -3.14
N VAL A 142 -15.72 1.14 -2.76
CA VAL A 142 -15.88 2.35 -3.59
C VAL A 142 -14.53 3.05 -3.76
N GLU A 143 -13.72 3.09 -2.70
CA GLU A 143 -12.39 3.66 -2.67
C GLU A 143 -11.46 2.96 -3.66
N GLY A 144 -11.44 1.62 -3.67
CA GLY A 144 -10.61 0.85 -4.60
C GLY A 144 -10.99 1.08 -6.05
N ARG A 145 -12.29 1.13 -6.37
CA ARG A 145 -12.77 1.47 -7.71
C ARG A 145 -12.41 2.89 -8.12
N THR A 146 -12.63 3.85 -7.24
CA THR A 146 -12.29 5.26 -7.50
C THR A 146 -10.79 5.45 -7.72
N THR A 147 -9.96 4.74 -6.94
CA THR A 147 -8.50 4.76 -7.09
C THR A 147 -8.07 4.24 -8.45
N ALA A 148 -8.60 3.10 -8.88
CA ALA A 148 -8.29 2.54 -10.20
C ALA A 148 -8.73 3.47 -11.35
N GLU A 149 -9.96 4.01 -11.29
CA GLU A 149 -10.45 4.98 -12.28
C GLU A 149 -9.58 6.25 -12.33
N TYR A 150 -9.15 6.73 -11.18
CA TYR A 150 -8.27 7.89 -11.11
C TYR A 150 -6.92 7.60 -11.81
N ILE A 151 -6.33 6.42 -11.57
CA ILE A 151 -5.07 6.00 -12.20
C ILE A 151 -5.23 5.94 -13.72
N PHE A 152 -6.25 5.25 -14.24
CA PHE A 152 -6.48 5.15 -15.67
C PHE A 152 -6.70 6.52 -16.33
N ARG A 153 -7.43 7.41 -15.67
CA ARG A 153 -7.68 8.77 -16.19
C ARG A 153 -6.41 9.61 -16.22
N ARG A 154 -5.58 9.50 -15.16
CA ARG A 154 -4.35 10.30 -15.05
C ARG A 154 -3.25 9.82 -15.97
N THR A 155 -3.11 8.51 -16.16
CA THR A 155 -2.12 7.92 -17.07
C THR A 155 -2.56 8.00 -18.54
N GLY A 156 -3.86 8.12 -18.80
CA GLY A 156 -4.40 8.04 -20.17
C GLY A 156 -4.26 6.66 -20.80
N ARG A 157 -3.92 5.63 -20.00
CA ARG A 157 -3.59 4.29 -20.47
C ARG A 157 -4.75 3.32 -20.31
N GLY A 158 -4.79 2.34 -21.24
CA GLY A 158 -5.65 1.18 -21.12
C GLY A 158 -5.18 0.25 -20.00
N GLY A 159 -6.13 -0.40 -19.36
CA GLY A 159 -5.87 -1.34 -18.28
C GLY A 159 -7.14 -1.88 -17.68
N GLU A 160 -6.99 -2.74 -16.69
CA GLU A 160 -8.09 -3.39 -15.99
C GLU A 160 -7.87 -3.33 -14.49
N ARG A 161 -8.95 -3.03 -13.73
CA ARG A 161 -8.99 -3.29 -12.30
C ARG A 161 -9.31 -4.76 -12.08
N VAL A 162 -8.44 -5.46 -11.38
CA VAL A 162 -8.52 -6.92 -11.25
C VAL A 162 -8.41 -7.37 -9.80
N SER A 163 -8.98 -8.54 -9.50
CA SER A 163 -8.64 -9.30 -8.28
C SER A 163 -7.27 -9.96 -8.42
N VAL A 164 -6.72 -10.48 -7.33
CA VAL A 164 -5.45 -11.22 -7.35
C VAL A 164 -5.55 -12.45 -8.26
N GLU A 165 -6.66 -13.20 -8.19
CA GLU A 165 -6.90 -14.41 -8.99
C GLU A 165 -6.92 -14.06 -10.49
N ARG A 166 -7.64 -12.98 -10.85
CA ARG A 166 -7.74 -12.53 -12.24
C ARG A 166 -6.40 -12.02 -12.77
N ALA A 167 -5.62 -11.31 -11.94
CA ALA A 167 -4.27 -10.90 -12.31
C ALA A 167 -3.38 -12.12 -12.60
N CYS A 168 -3.45 -13.16 -11.76
CA CYS A 168 -2.73 -14.41 -11.99
C CYS A 168 -3.09 -15.09 -13.29
N GLU A 169 -4.38 -15.15 -13.65
CA GLU A 169 -4.83 -15.73 -14.93
C GLU A 169 -4.24 -14.96 -16.10
N ILE A 170 -4.29 -13.61 -16.05
CA ILE A 170 -3.77 -12.75 -17.10
C ILE A 170 -2.25 -12.94 -17.23
N LEU A 171 -1.54 -12.90 -16.13
CA LEU A 171 -0.06 -12.99 -16.12
C LEU A 171 0.44 -14.38 -16.54
N ARG A 172 -0.24 -15.47 -16.15
CA ARG A 172 0.10 -16.85 -16.56
C ARG A 172 -0.29 -17.18 -18.01
N GLY A 173 -1.36 -16.58 -18.51
CA GLY A 173 -1.86 -16.87 -19.87
C GLY A 173 -1.01 -16.26 -20.99
N HIS A 174 0.11 -15.64 -20.64
CA HIS A 174 1.00 -14.94 -21.55
C HIS A 174 2.47 -15.41 -21.48
N ASP A 175 2.73 -16.54 -20.78
CA ASP A 175 4.01 -17.25 -20.84
C ASP A 175 4.16 -18.07 -22.14
#